data_9aacb0807a62630cd1da6dcf9b2ff4fe
#
_entry.id   9aacb0807a62630cd1da6dcf9b2ff4fe
#
_cell.length_a   1.000
_cell.length_b   1.000
_cell.length_c   1.000
_cell.angle_alpha   90.00
_cell.angle_beta   90.00
_cell.angle_gamma   90.00
#
_symmetry.space_group_name_H-M   'P 1'
#
loop_
_entity.id
_entity.type
_entity.pdbx_description
1 polymer ?
#
loop_
_entity_poly.entity_id
_entity_poly.type
_entity_poly.pdbx_seq_one_letter_code
_entity_poly.pdbx_strand_id
1 'polypeptide(L)'
;MPLHLEIVTPERLAYEGDVDSVVCPGIEGELGILPHHAPLLTTLGFGELRIRTGGQEESFAIAGGFLQVRPDKVVVMAETADVASEIDLEVAEQARRHAEAALAEGFTEPADLARARASMQRALLHIRVAERRRREGPRQRP
;
A
#
# COMPACT_ATOMS: atom_id res chain seq x y z
N MET A 1 25.18 -2.66 2.75
CA MET A 1 24.24 -3.43 3.58
C MET A 1 22.84 -3.25 3.07
N PRO A 2 22.11 -4.32 2.77
CA PRO A 2 20.73 -4.17 2.35
C PRO A 2 19.84 -3.68 3.49
N LEU A 3 18.68 -3.19 3.12
CA LEU A 3 17.68 -2.71 4.05
C LEU A 3 16.73 -3.87 4.35
N HIS A 4 16.57 -4.24 5.61
CA HIS A 4 15.63 -5.30 5.97
C HIS A 4 14.24 -4.69 6.13
N LEU A 5 13.26 -5.21 5.39
CA LEU A 5 11.91 -4.68 5.36
C LEU A 5 10.91 -5.71 5.82
N GLU A 6 9.97 -5.29 6.69
CA GLU A 6 8.81 -6.08 7.07
C GLU A 6 7.55 -5.27 6.82
N ILE A 7 6.58 -5.89 6.17
CA ILE A 7 5.24 -5.31 6.01
C ILE A 7 4.26 -6.18 6.76
N VAL A 8 3.65 -5.63 7.79
CA VAL A 8 2.79 -6.37 8.72
C VAL A 8 1.40 -5.78 8.70
N THR A 9 0.38 -6.66 8.69
CA THR A 9 -1.01 -6.25 8.87
C THR A 9 -1.55 -6.97 10.10
N PRO A 10 -2.73 -6.59 10.61
CA PRO A 10 -3.31 -7.31 11.73
C PRO A 10 -3.53 -8.81 11.47
N GLU A 11 -3.63 -9.19 10.21
CA GLU A 11 -3.95 -10.57 9.85
C GLU A 11 -2.73 -11.41 9.50
N ARG A 12 -1.66 -10.79 9.04
CA ARG A 12 -0.51 -11.55 8.54
C ARG A 12 0.74 -10.70 8.35
N LEU A 13 1.85 -11.38 8.22
CA LEU A 13 3.09 -10.79 7.74
C LEU A 13 3.02 -10.81 6.21
N ALA A 14 2.82 -9.65 5.59
CA ALA A 14 2.61 -9.56 4.16
C ALA A 14 3.90 -9.65 3.35
N TYR A 15 5.01 -9.22 3.93
CA TYR A 15 6.32 -9.27 3.27
C TYR A 15 7.42 -9.24 4.31
N GLU A 16 8.51 -9.94 4.03
CA GLU A 16 9.73 -9.85 4.82
C GLU A 16 10.90 -10.18 3.91
N GLY A 17 11.93 -9.33 3.92
CA GLY A 17 13.12 -9.60 3.14
C GLY A 17 14.04 -8.41 3.07
N ASP A 18 15.21 -8.62 2.50
CA ASP A 18 16.21 -7.58 2.28
C ASP A 18 15.93 -6.92 0.93
N VAL A 19 15.90 -5.60 0.92
CA VAL A 19 15.62 -4.82 -0.28
C VAL A 19 16.68 -3.74 -0.46
N ASP A 20 16.77 -3.18 -1.68
CA ASP A 20 17.69 -2.09 -1.96
C ASP A 20 17.09 -0.75 -1.53
N SER A 21 15.79 -0.59 -1.71
CA SER A 21 15.10 0.63 -1.32
C SER A 21 13.60 0.36 -1.23
N VAL A 22 12.92 1.23 -0.51
CA VAL A 22 11.45 1.20 -0.45
C VAL A 22 10.94 2.64 -0.51
N VAL A 23 9.85 2.85 -1.26
CA VAL A 23 9.15 4.12 -1.33
C VAL A 23 7.78 3.91 -0.71
N CYS A 24 7.49 4.65 0.34
CA CYS A 24 6.27 4.50 1.13
C CYS A 24 5.31 5.67 0.91
N PRO A 25 3.99 5.42 0.94
CA PRO A 25 3.01 6.50 0.79
C PRO A 25 2.80 7.20 2.14
N GLY A 26 3.62 8.20 2.43
CA GLY A 26 3.44 9.01 3.64
C GLY A 26 2.20 9.88 3.54
N ILE A 27 1.71 10.33 4.69
CA ILE A 27 0.49 11.14 4.73
C ILE A 27 0.70 12.51 4.09
N GLU A 28 1.94 12.99 4.06
CA GLU A 28 2.27 14.28 3.45
C GLU A 28 3.03 14.12 2.12
N GLY A 29 3.12 12.91 1.61
CA GLY A 29 3.82 12.63 0.35
C GLY A 29 4.67 11.39 0.46
N GLU A 30 5.25 10.99 -0.65
CA GLU A 30 6.06 9.77 -0.69
C GLU A 30 7.35 9.94 0.10
N LEU A 31 7.76 8.85 0.75
CA LEU A 31 8.98 8.78 1.54
C LEU A 31 9.88 7.69 0.96
N GLY A 32 11.06 8.06 0.50
CA GLY A 32 12.04 7.10 0.02
C GLY A 32 12.99 6.70 1.15
N ILE A 33 13.13 5.41 1.38
CA ILE A 33 13.99 4.89 2.44
C ILE A 33 15.11 4.07 1.80
N LEU A 34 16.33 4.50 2.03
CA LEU A 34 17.54 3.81 1.58
C LEU A 34 18.27 3.22 2.80
N PRO A 35 19.20 2.28 2.58
CA PRO A 35 20.01 1.77 3.69
C PRO A 35 20.65 2.90 4.48
N HIS A 36 20.75 2.74 5.78
CA HIS A 36 21.31 3.73 6.72
C HIS A 36 20.46 4.97 6.90
N HIS A 37 19.18 4.90 6.55
CA HIS A 37 18.27 6.02 6.79
C HIS A 37 18.17 6.29 8.30
N ALA A 38 18.06 7.58 8.65
CA ALA A 38 17.92 7.96 10.05
C ALA A 38 16.63 7.39 10.64
N PRO A 39 16.63 7.09 11.95
CA PRO A 39 15.40 6.59 12.59
C PRO A 39 14.22 7.54 12.40
N LEU A 40 13.04 6.95 12.18
CA LEU A 40 11.83 7.71 11.86
C LEU A 40 10.61 6.91 12.29
N LEU A 41 9.60 7.60 12.78
CA LEU A 41 8.27 7.01 12.99
C LEU A 41 7.26 7.99 12.42
N THR A 42 6.47 7.55 11.45
CA THR A 42 5.51 8.44 10.79
C THR A 42 4.27 7.69 10.36
N THR A 43 3.23 8.43 10.03
CA THR A 43 1.95 7.89 9.60
C THR A 43 1.94 7.69 8.09
N LEU A 44 1.35 6.59 7.66
CA LEU A 44 1.16 6.29 6.24
C LEU A 44 -0.26 6.60 5.82
N GLY A 45 -0.42 7.01 4.57
CA GLY A 45 -1.74 7.22 3.98
C GLY A 45 -2.14 6.05 3.10
N PHE A 46 -3.15 6.27 2.27
CA PHE A 46 -3.55 5.31 1.24
C PHE A 46 -2.67 5.55 0.02
N GLY A 47 -1.98 4.53 -0.42
CA GLY A 47 -1.12 4.70 -1.58
C GLY A 47 -0.38 3.44 -1.96
N GLU A 48 0.51 3.58 -2.90
CA GLU A 48 1.32 2.48 -3.39
C GLU A 48 2.69 2.50 -2.73
N LEU A 49 3.07 1.38 -2.14
CA LEU A 49 4.41 1.16 -1.61
C LEU A 49 5.20 0.38 -2.67
N ARG A 50 6.39 0.85 -3.01
CA ARG A 50 7.22 0.21 -4.03
C ARG A 50 8.53 -0.26 -3.42
N ILE A 51 8.88 -1.51 -3.69
CA ILE A 51 10.11 -2.14 -3.23
C ILE A 51 11.00 -2.38 -4.44
N ARG A 52 12.28 -2.06 -4.31
CA ARG A 52 13.26 -2.37 -5.35
C ARG A 52 14.28 -3.34 -4.81
N THR A 53 14.50 -4.44 -5.53
CA THR A 53 15.46 -5.46 -5.15
C THR A 53 16.12 -6.01 -6.40
N GLY A 54 17.43 -5.81 -6.53
CA GLY A 54 18.19 -6.37 -7.66
C GLY A 54 17.68 -5.94 -9.03
N GLY A 55 17.25 -4.68 -9.15
CA GLY A 55 16.72 -4.15 -10.40
C GLY A 55 15.26 -4.48 -10.67
N GLN A 56 14.62 -5.23 -9.77
CA GLN A 56 13.21 -5.57 -9.88
C GLN A 56 12.39 -4.69 -8.95
N GLU A 57 11.18 -4.39 -9.35
CA GLU A 57 10.26 -3.60 -8.53
C GLU A 57 9.01 -4.42 -8.24
N GLU A 58 8.57 -4.38 -7.00
CA GLU A 58 7.34 -4.99 -6.55
C GLU A 58 6.54 -3.94 -5.81
N SER A 59 5.22 -3.93 -6.00
CA SER A 59 4.35 -2.91 -5.43
C SER A 59 3.26 -3.52 -4.57
N PHE A 60 2.87 -2.76 -3.55
CA PHE A 60 1.77 -3.11 -2.64
C PHE A 60 0.81 -1.94 -2.55
N ALA A 61 -0.47 -2.22 -2.54
CA ALA A 61 -1.48 -1.22 -2.20
C ALA A 61 -1.61 -1.18 -0.67
N ILE A 62 -1.28 -0.04 -0.08
CA ILE A 62 -1.27 0.15 1.37
C ILE A 62 -2.43 1.05 1.75
N ALA A 63 -3.23 0.63 2.72
CA ALA A 63 -4.35 1.43 3.20
C ALA A 63 -4.10 1.83 4.66
N GLY A 64 -3.42 2.94 4.84
CA GLY A 64 -3.18 3.49 6.17
C GLY A 64 -2.14 2.73 6.97
N GLY A 65 -1.75 3.29 8.10
CA GLY A 65 -0.83 2.64 9.03
C GLY A 65 0.33 3.50 9.45
N PHE A 66 1.41 2.86 9.83
CA PHE A 66 2.61 3.51 10.34
C PHE A 66 3.85 2.94 9.70
N LEU A 67 4.86 3.80 9.56
CA LEU A 67 6.19 3.42 9.10
C LEU A 67 7.16 3.67 10.23
N GLN A 68 7.95 2.65 10.59
CA GLN A 68 9.01 2.80 11.57
C GLN A 68 10.33 2.43 10.93
N VAL A 69 11.27 3.38 10.90
CA VAL A 69 12.63 3.15 10.42
C VAL A 69 13.51 3.00 11.65
N ARG A 70 14.18 1.86 11.76
CA ARG A 70 15.08 1.54 12.86
C ARG A 70 16.48 1.34 12.28
N PRO A 71 17.54 1.39 13.12
CA PRO A 71 18.89 1.16 12.59
C PRO A 71 19.07 -0.18 11.89
N ASP A 72 18.32 -1.21 12.33
CA ASP A 72 18.47 -2.56 11.81
C ASP A 72 17.43 -2.96 10.79
N LYS A 73 16.28 -2.26 10.74
CA LYS A 73 15.20 -2.64 9.82
C LYS A 73 14.15 -1.56 9.66
N VAL A 74 13.31 -1.74 8.65
CA VAL A 74 12.15 -0.90 8.40
C VAL A 74 10.91 -1.74 8.59
N VAL A 75 9.96 -1.25 9.37
CA VAL A 75 8.70 -1.94 9.63
C VAL A 75 7.55 -1.08 9.12
N VAL A 76 6.74 -1.66 8.25
CA VAL A 76 5.49 -1.04 7.78
C VAL A 76 4.36 -1.78 8.47
N MET A 77 3.59 -1.06 9.29
CA MET A 77 2.44 -1.61 9.99
C MET A 77 1.20 -1.06 9.32
N ALA A 78 0.65 -1.80 8.37
CA ALA A 78 -0.45 -1.34 7.55
C ALA A 78 -1.76 -1.98 7.96
N GLU A 79 -2.87 -1.27 7.77
CA GLU A 79 -4.18 -1.86 7.98
C GLU A 79 -4.46 -2.93 6.93
N THR A 80 -4.15 -2.63 5.67
CA THR A 80 -4.16 -3.63 4.61
C THR A 80 -2.95 -3.42 3.72
N ALA A 81 -2.44 -4.52 3.17
CA ALA A 81 -1.30 -4.50 2.25
C ALA A 81 -1.53 -5.61 1.22
N ASP A 82 -1.83 -5.21 0.00
CA ASP A 82 -2.15 -6.15 -1.08
C ASP A 82 -1.13 -6.04 -2.19
N VAL A 83 -0.55 -7.19 -2.57
CA VAL A 83 0.44 -7.24 -3.65
C VAL A 83 -0.23 -6.80 -4.94
N ALA A 84 0.39 -5.84 -5.64
CA ALA A 84 -0.20 -5.26 -6.85
C ALA A 84 -0.53 -6.32 -7.90
N SER A 85 0.33 -7.32 -8.06
CA SER A 85 0.12 -8.37 -9.06
C SER A 85 -1.05 -9.30 -8.73
N GLU A 86 -1.51 -9.29 -7.48
CA GLU A 86 -2.61 -10.14 -7.04
C GLU A 86 -3.94 -9.40 -6.97
N ILE A 87 -3.95 -8.11 -7.26
CA ILE A 87 -5.18 -7.33 -7.25
C ILE A 87 -5.98 -7.65 -8.51
N ASP A 88 -7.22 -8.09 -8.32
CA ASP A 88 -8.15 -8.35 -9.41
C ASP A 88 -8.90 -7.05 -9.72
N LEU A 89 -8.65 -6.49 -10.90
CA LEU A 89 -9.25 -5.22 -11.31
C LEU A 89 -10.77 -5.28 -11.32
N GLU A 90 -11.33 -6.39 -11.78
CA GLU A 90 -12.78 -6.52 -11.85
C GLU A 90 -13.41 -6.54 -10.46
N VAL A 91 -12.78 -7.24 -9.52
CA VAL A 91 -13.24 -7.26 -8.12
C VAL A 91 -13.14 -5.86 -7.52
N ALA A 92 -12.06 -5.14 -7.81
CA ALA A 92 -11.88 -3.77 -7.31
C ALA A 92 -12.94 -2.84 -7.88
N GLU A 93 -13.30 -2.99 -9.14
CA GLU A 93 -14.34 -2.16 -9.75
C GLU A 93 -15.73 -2.48 -9.20
N GLN A 94 -16.00 -3.74 -8.89
CA GLN A 94 -17.24 -4.11 -8.23
C GLN A 94 -17.29 -3.51 -6.82
N ALA A 95 -16.18 -3.53 -6.09
CA ALA A 95 -16.11 -2.93 -4.77
C ALA A 95 -16.36 -1.41 -4.83
N ARG A 96 -15.82 -0.74 -5.86
CA ARG A 96 -16.05 0.68 -6.07
C ARG A 96 -17.55 0.97 -6.30
N ARG A 97 -18.17 0.19 -7.19
CA ARG A 97 -19.60 0.38 -7.48
C ARG A 97 -20.45 0.15 -6.24
N HIS A 98 -20.11 -0.87 -5.46
CA HIS A 98 -20.84 -1.16 -4.23
C HIS A 98 -20.70 -0.01 -3.22
N ALA A 99 -19.50 0.51 -3.04
CA ALA A 99 -19.27 1.63 -2.14
C ALA A 99 -19.98 2.90 -2.62
N GLU A 100 -19.94 3.15 -3.94
CA GLU A 100 -20.66 4.29 -4.54
C GLU A 100 -22.15 4.24 -4.25
N ALA A 101 -22.75 3.06 -4.45
CA ALA A 101 -24.18 2.89 -4.21
C ALA A 101 -24.52 3.11 -2.74
N ALA A 102 -23.68 2.58 -1.83
CA ALA A 102 -23.89 2.77 -0.41
C ALA A 102 -23.79 4.23 0.00
N LEU A 103 -22.81 4.95 -0.56
CA LEU A 103 -22.64 6.38 -0.27
C LEU A 103 -23.80 7.21 -0.83
N ALA A 104 -24.35 6.82 -1.97
CA ALA A 104 -25.48 7.53 -2.59
C ALA A 104 -26.76 7.40 -1.75
N GLU A 105 -26.95 6.28 -1.06
CA GLU A 105 -28.10 6.08 -0.20
C GLU A 105 -28.00 6.86 1.11
N GLY A 106 -26.75 7.15 1.53
CA GLY A 106 -26.48 7.89 2.75
C GLY A 106 -26.49 7.00 3.99
N PHE A 107 -26.06 7.59 5.10
CA PHE A 107 -25.94 6.90 6.37
C PHE A 107 -26.41 7.80 7.49
N THR A 108 -27.04 7.22 8.50
CA THR A 108 -27.42 7.96 9.69
C THR A 108 -26.29 7.96 10.73
N GLU A 109 -25.47 6.89 10.74
CA GLU A 109 -24.39 6.76 11.71
C GLU A 109 -23.05 7.20 11.11
N PRO A 110 -22.33 8.15 11.77
CA PRO A 110 -21.04 8.60 11.25
C PRO A 110 -20.02 7.48 11.07
N ALA A 111 -20.04 6.45 11.93
CA ALA A 111 -19.10 5.33 11.80
C ALA A 111 -19.33 4.54 10.53
N ASP A 112 -20.59 4.36 10.14
CA ASP A 112 -20.94 3.64 8.90
C ASP A 112 -20.51 4.44 7.67
N LEU A 113 -20.71 5.76 7.72
CA LEU A 113 -20.25 6.64 6.65
C LEU A 113 -18.73 6.58 6.50
N ALA A 114 -18.01 6.62 7.62
CA ALA A 114 -16.54 6.54 7.60
C ALA A 114 -16.05 5.24 6.98
N ARG A 115 -16.71 4.12 7.32
CA ARG A 115 -16.35 2.81 6.75
C ARG A 115 -16.61 2.77 5.25
N ALA A 116 -17.72 3.33 4.80
CA ALA A 116 -18.04 3.36 3.38
C ALA A 116 -17.03 4.22 2.60
N ARG A 117 -16.62 5.35 3.18
CA ARG A 117 -15.59 6.19 2.56
C ARG A 117 -14.25 5.48 2.48
N ALA A 118 -13.87 4.77 3.54
CA ALA A 118 -12.62 4.00 3.55
C ALA A 118 -12.65 2.89 2.51
N SER A 119 -13.79 2.21 2.36
CA SER A 119 -13.97 1.17 1.34
C SER A 119 -13.84 1.75 -0.06
N MET A 120 -14.40 2.93 -0.29
CA MET A 120 -14.27 3.63 -1.57
C MET A 120 -12.80 3.98 -1.86
N GLN A 121 -12.10 4.55 -0.87
CA GLN A 121 -10.69 4.90 -1.04
C GLN A 121 -9.84 3.68 -1.36
N ARG A 122 -10.09 2.56 -0.68
CA ARG A 122 -9.35 1.33 -0.93
C ARG A 122 -9.63 0.79 -2.33
N ALA A 123 -10.91 0.79 -2.74
CA ALA A 123 -11.27 0.33 -4.08
C ALA A 123 -10.60 1.17 -5.17
N LEU A 124 -10.61 2.49 -5.00
CA LEU A 124 -9.97 3.40 -5.96
C LEU A 124 -8.46 3.18 -6.00
N LEU A 125 -7.85 2.94 -4.85
CA LEU A 125 -6.43 2.63 -4.77
C LEU A 125 -6.10 1.34 -5.52
N HIS A 126 -6.87 0.28 -5.28
CA HIS A 126 -6.68 -1.00 -5.95
C HIS A 126 -6.80 -0.86 -7.45
N ILE A 127 -7.81 -0.11 -7.91
CA ILE A 127 -7.98 0.14 -9.35
C ILE A 127 -6.77 0.86 -9.92
N ARG A 128 -6.32 1.91 -9.26
CA ARG A 128 -5.18 2.71 -9.74
C ARG A 128 -3.91 1.86 -9.81
N VAL A 129 -3.64 1.09 -8.77
CA VAL A 129 -2.44 0.25 -8.71
C VAL A 129 -2.49 -0.85 -9.76
N ALA A 130 -3.64 -1.51 -9.90
CA ALA A 130 -3.81 -2.59 -10.87
C ALA A 130 -3.71 -2.06 -12.30
N GLU A 131 -4.31 -0.89 -12.57
CA GLU A 131 -4.24 -0.29 -13.91
C GLU A 131 -2.83 0.17 -14.26
N ARG A 132 -2.11 0.74 -13.30
CA ARG A 132 -0.73 1.15 -13.53
C ARG A 132 0.11 -0.06 -13.88
N ARG A 133 -0.01 -1.14 -13.13
CA ARG A 133 0.73 -2.36 -13.39
C ARG A 133 0.37 -2.95 -14.75
N ARG A 134 -0.92 -2.93 -15.10
CA ARG A 134 -1.39 -3.45 -16.38
C ARG A 134 -0.84 -2.65 -17.55
N ARG A 135 -0.82 -1.31 -17.43
CA ARG A 135 -0.28 -0.44 -18.48
C ARG A 135 1.21 -0.65 -18.69
N GLU A 136 1.95 -0.84 -17.60
CA GLU A 136 3.40 -1.05 -17.69
C GLU A 136 3.74 -2.43 -18.20
N GLY A 137 2.80 -3.39 -18.05
CA GLY A 137 3.03 -4.75 -18.43
C GLY A 137 4.06 -5.43 -17.57
N PRO A 138 4.45 -6.67 -17.91
CA PRO A 138 5.51 -7.35 -17.17
C PRO A 138 6.81 -6.59 -17.35
N ARG A 139 7.53 -6.39 -16.24
CA ARG A 139 8.81 -5.70 -16.34
C ARG A 139 9.82 -6.59 -17.02
N GLN A 140 10.41 -6.03 -18.06
CA GLN A 140 11.50 -6.70 -18.76
C GLN A 140 12.76 -6.54 -17.94
N ARG A 141 13.54 -7.57 -17.89
CA ARG A 141 14.81 -7.52 -17.20
C ARG A 141 15.94 -7.51 -18.19
N PRO A 142 16.92 -6.64 -17.95
CA PRO A 142 18.10 -6.64 -18.79
C PRO A 142 18.89 -7.92 -18.66
#